data_ab7d051495b3b1990aaa1ea310bd7e87
#
_entry.id   ab7d051495b3b1990aaa1ea310bd7e87
#
_cell.length_a   1.000
_cell.length_b   1.000
_cell.length_c   1.000
_cell.angle_alpha   90.00
_cell.angle_beta   90.00
_cell.angle_gamma   90.00
#
_symmetry.space_group_name_H-M   'P 1'
#
loop_
_entity.id
_entity.type
_entity.pdbx_description
1 polymer ?
#
loop_
_entity_poly.entity_id
_entity_poly.type
_entity_poly.pdbx_seq_one_letter_code
_entity_poly.pdbx_strand_id
1 'polypeptide(L)'
;MGGSLWGEEFTVKKPEVKKVLAKVNNPKDPKVIKRVAKSSALSILDQLALIRTNVEKVLGRYADTTRLITSIEELHKYIDKAIFNGEIAIDTETNNSLDPISCKIMGPCIYTPGEKSVYIPVNHVDPITHEKLDNQLTESQIKDEFSRLNNTKIIMHNGKFDYQVIKCTCGLELSVYWDTMIGARILDENEKSAGLKQQYRDKIDSSVEKYSIDHLFENIEYAVVDPSLFALYAATDAMMTYKLYKWQMKQFDLPGNERIKWLFHNVEMPVMKVAAEMELTGVEIDSDYAKRLSNKYHQKVDLVDKEIADQLRSIRPIIEKWRETPEAKFKPTSKKPNKKGEYTLQKSKSEQLADPPQLTSPTQLAILLYDVFNTPVVDKKSPRGTGEDILTKIDNPLCELIIEKRGVEKLIGTYIDKLPACINPVDNRLHAHFNQLGTDTGRFSSSDPNLQNIPSKEKAIRMMFKATSGEYEVPMIEDTYRVIKWDQIQTSSGWKRGMDLKSGDILSSGEKIVSVSSDDGLYLSITVQHQEGDDEGCENTHC
;
A
#
# COMPACT_ATOMS: atom_id res chain seq x y z
N MET A 1 40.11 11.18 -20.74
CA MET A 1 39.39 12.16 -21.57
C MET A 1 37.94 11.65 -21.64
N GLY A 2 37.15 12.05 -20.66
CA GLY A 2 35.70 11.68 -20.60
C GLY A 2 34.93 12.69 -21.44
N GLY A 3 34.65 12.37 -22.69
CA GLY A 3 33.65 13.09 -23.45
C GLY A 3 32.27 12.72 -22.91
N SER A 4 31.50 13.71 -22.42
CA SER A 4 30.11 13.49 -22.07
C SER A 4 29.38 12.95 -23.31
N LEU A 5 28.65 11.87 -23.18
CA LEU A 5 27.78 11.30 -24.23
C LEU A 5 26.74 12.32 -24.78
N TRP A 6 26.69 13.49 -24.22
CA TRP A 6 25.74 14.57 -24.48
C TRP A 6 26.39 15.76 -25.23
N GLY A 7 27.48 15.49 -25.98
CA GLY A 7 28.08 16.48 -26.89
C GLY A 7 27.08 16.99 -27.94
N GLU A 8 27.34 18.21 -28.44
CA GLU A 8 26.47 19.09 -29.21
C GLU A 8 25.81 18.55 -30.51
N GLU A 9 25.87 17.26 -30.82
CA GLU A 9 25.42 16.68 -32.12
C GLU A 9 24.03 16.05 -32.15
N PHE A 10 23.22 16.13 -31.07
CA PHE A 10 21.84 15.65 -31.14
C PHE A 10 20.91 16.70 -31.72
N THR A 11 20.87 16.80 -33.04
CA THR A 11 19.88 17.60 -33.77
C THR A 11 18.52 16.92 -33.77
N VAL A 12 17.76 17.11 -32.69
CA VAL A 12 16.33 16.79 -32.67
C VAL A 12 15.64 17.58 -33.77
N LYS A 13 14.86 16.93 -34.63
CA LYS A 13 14.11 17.59 -35.71
C LYS A 13 13.28 18.74 -35.12
N LYS A 14 13.76 19.98 -35.29
CA LYS A 14 13.22 21.20 -34.67
C LYS A 14 11.69 21.40 -34.69
N PRO A 15 10.91 20.99 -35.73
CA PRO A 15 9.46 21.19 -35.74
C PRO A 15 8.70 20.28 -34.79
N GLU A 16 9.16 19.02 -34.60
CA GLU A 16 8.50 18.07 -33.71
C GLU A 16 8.77 18.39 -32.24
N VAL A 17 10.00 18.77 -31.89
CA VAL A 17 10.37 19.21 -30.55
C VAL A 17 9.60 20.46 -30.12
N LYS A 18 9.46 21.46 -31.01
CA LYS A 18 8.64 22.64 -30.70
C LYS A 18 7.18 22.30 -30.44
N LYS A 19 6.62 21.35 -31.19
CA LYS A 19 5.22 20.92 -31.05
C LYS A 19 5.01 20.11 -29.76
N VAL A 20 5.98 19.25 -29.39
CA VAL A 20 5.99 18.46 -28.19
C VAL A 20 6.24 19.36 -26.97
N LEU A 21 7.24 20.24 -27.02
CA LEU A 21 7.53 21.22 -25.97
C LEU A 21 6.38 22.20 -25.74
N ALA A 22 5.69 22.66 -26.78
CA ALA A 22 4.51 23.51 -26.64
C ALA A 22 3.35 22.81 -25.94
N LYS A 23 3.22 21.48 -26.06
CA LYS A 23 2.20 20.69 -25.37
C LYS A 23 2.60 20.37 -23.93
N VAL A 24 3.88 20.14 -23.66
CA VAL A 24 4.44 19.85 -22.32
C VAL A 24 4.53 21.13 -21.48
N ASN A 25 4.63 22.29 -22.11
CA ASN A 25 4.71 23.59 -21.43
C ASN A 25 3.37 24.11 -20.86
N ASN A 26 2.30 23.29 -20.86
CA ASN A 26 1.08 23.59 -20.12
C ASN A 26 1.03 22.78 -18.82
N PRO A 27 1.59 23.28 -17.71
CA PRO A 27 1.68 22.53 -16.45
C PRO A 27 0.32 22.26 -15.79
N LYS A 28 -0.76 22.80 -16.35
CA LYS A 28 -2.13 22.64 -15.81
C LYS A 28 -2.86 21.41 -16.36
N ASP A 29 -2.29 20.65 -17.32
CA ASP A 29 -2.93 19.45 -17.85
C ASP A 29 -1.99 18.22 -17.79
N PRO A 30 -2.01 17.46 -16.68
CA PRO A 30 -1.22 16.24 -16.54
C PRO A 30 -1.55 15.16 -17.60
N LYS A 31 -2.73 15.23 -18.22
CA LYS A 31 -3.10 14.31 -19.32
C LYS A 31 -2.30 14.58 -20.60
N VAL A 32 -1.83 15.81 -20.80
CA VAL A 32 -1.00 16.17 -21.98
C VAL A 32 0.40 15.55 -21.84
N ILE A 33 1.00 15.60 -20.65
CA ILE A 33 2.28 14.94 -20.39
C ILE A 33 2.17 13.43 -20.62
N LYS A 34 1.12 12.78 -20.09
CA LYS A 34 0.85 11.34 -20.30
C LYS A 34 0.69 10.96 -21.78
N ARG A 35 0.05 11.78 -22.59
CA ARG A 35 -0.13 11.52 -24.02
C ARG A 35 1.17 11.65 -24.81
N VAL A 36 2.05 12.56 -24.42
CA VAL A 36 3.36 12.75 -25.07
C VAL A 36 4.30 11.61 -24.73
N ALA A 37 4.34 11.19 -23.47
CA ALA A 37 5.18 10.08 -23.00
C ALA A 37 4.72 8.71 -23.56
N LYS A 38 3.43 8.54 -23.86
CA LYS A 38 2.88 7.34 -24.51
C LYS A 38 2.97 7.34 -26.04
N SER A 39 3.43 8.41 -26.65
CA SER A 39 3.60 8.41 -28.11
C SER A 39 4.84 7.57 -28.44
N SER A 40 4.62 6.37 -28.97
CA SER A 40 5.62 5.42 -29.49
C SER A 40 6.50 5.94 -30.63
N ALA A 41 6.47 7.24 -30.90
CA ALA A 41 7.15 7.89 -32.01
C ALA A 41 8.50 8.53 -31.63
N LEU A 42 8.82 8.66 -30.32
CA LEU A 42 10.10 9.24 -29.87
C LEU A 42 11.10 8.13 -29.56
N SER A 43 12.33 8.27 -30.03
CA SER A 43 13.44 7.43 -29.60
C SER A 43 13.73 7.64 -28.10
N ILE A 44 14.44 6.71 -27.46
CA ILE A 44 14.85 6.86 -26.06
C ILE A 44 15.63 8.15 -25.84
N LEU A 45 16.50 8.52 -26.79
CA LEU A 45 17.30 9.75 -26.71
C LEU A 45 16.45 11.02 -26.82
N ASP A 46 15.43 11.02 -27.68
CA ASP A 46 14.48 12.14 -27.78
C ASP A 46 13.66 12.32 -26.49
N GLN A 47 13.29 11.21 -25.86
CA GLN A 47 12.60 11.23 -24.57
C GLN A 47 13.49 11.80 -23.47
N LEU A 48 14.75 11.37 -23.39
CA LEU A 48 15.73 11.87 -22.43
C LEU A 48 16.05 13.36 -22.63
N ALA A 49 16.17 13.83 -23.89
CA ALA A 49 16.37 15.23 -24.19
C ALA A 49 15.17 16.10 -23.74
N LEU A 50 13.95 15.58 -23.91
CA LEU A 50 12.74 16.24 -23.44
C LEU A 50 12.69 16.30 -21.92
N ILE A 51 13.02 15.20 -21.24
CA ILE A 51 13.10 15.12 -19.78
C ILE A 51 14.12 16.13 -19.26
N ARG A 52 15.33 16.18 -19.84
CA ARG A 52 16.36 17.18 -19.48
C ARG A 52 15.79 18.59 -19.50
N THR A 53 15.17 18.99 -20.61
CA THR A 53 14.57 20.33 -20.74
C THR A 53 13.51 20.62 -19.67
N ASN A 54 12.70 19.63 -19.34
CA ASN A 54 11.64 19.78 -18.34
C ASN A 54 12.21 19.85 -16.91
N VAL A 55 13.17 19.00 -16.58
CA VAL A 55 13.85 18.99 -15.28
C VAL A 55 14.59 20.31 -15.05
N GLU A 56 15.38 20.77 -16.00
CA GLU A 56 16.09 22.05 -15.91
C GLU A 56 15.14 23.23 -15.70
N LYS A 57 14.00 23.22 -16.40
CA LYS A 57 12.99 24.27 -16.27
C LYS A 57 12.29 24.26 -14.91
N VAL A 58 11.95 23.09 -14.39
CA VAL A 58 11.16 22.95 -13.15
C VAL A 58 12.04 22.95 -11.91
N LEU A 59 13.18 22.27 -11.97
CA LEU A 59 14.07 22.02 -10.84
C LEU A 59 15.39 22.78 -10.91
N GLY A 60 15.67 23.50 -11.98
CA GLY A 60 16.92 24.26 -12.14
C GLY A 60 17.21 25.24 -10.99
N ARG A 61 16.18 25.72 -10.29
CA ARG A 61 16.33 26.55 -9.07
C ARG A 61 17.06 25.84 -7.91
N TYR A 62 17.11 24.51 -7.95
CA TYR A 62 17.80 23.70 -6.93
C TYR A 62 19.23 23.32 -7.32
N ALA A 63 19.70 23.69 -8.52
CA ALA A 63 21.03 23.33 -9.02
C ALA A 63 22.17 23.78 -8.08
N ASP A 64 22.01 24.95 -7.44
CA ASP A 64 22.99 25.45 -6.47
C ASP A 64 22.94 24.75 -5.12
N THR A 65 21.85 24.02 -4.81
CA THR A 65 21.62 23.36 -3.52
C THR A 65 21.80 21.85 -3.59
N THR A 66 21.99 21.30 -4.80
CA THR A 66 22.18 19.87 -5.03
C THR A 66 23.51 19.59 -5.70
N ARG A 67 24.03 18.37 -5.58
CA ARG A 67 25.21 17.88 -6.32
C ARG A 67 25.22 16.35 -6.39
N LEU A 68 26.08 15.82 -7.26
CA LEU A 68 26.46 14.41 -7.30
C LEU A 68 27.67 14.14 -6.41
N ILE A 69 27.71 12.94 -5.85
CA ILE A 69 28.93 12.30 -5.33
C ILE A 69 29.14 11.01 -6.11
N THR A 70 30.31 10.90 -6.78
CA THR A 70 30.71 9.75 -7.60
C THR A 70 32.01 9.10 -7.13
N SER A 71 32.64 9.63 -6.07
CA SER A 71 33.84 9.05 -5.47
C SER A 71 33.64 8.71 -4.00
N ILE A 72 34.31 7.64 -3.55
CA ILE A 72 34.24 7.19 -2.16
C ILE A 72 34.84 8.21 -1.19
N GLU A 73 35.88 8.93 -1.60
CA GLU A 73 36.56 9.95 -0.78
C GLU A 73 35.64 11.14 -0.52
N GLU A 74 34.82 11.52 -1.51
CA GLU A 74 33.83 12.59 -1.31
C GLU A 74 32.70 12.12 -0.41
N LEU A 75 32.21 10.89 -0.59
CA LEU A 75 31.18 10.31 0.28
C LEU A 75 31.68 10.21 1.72
N HIS A 76 32.92 9.72 1.91
CA HIS A 76 33.53 9.62 3.24
C HIS A 76 33.53 10.97 3.96
N LYS A 77 34.00 12.04 3.31
CA LYS A 77 34.01 13.41 3.87
C LYS A 77 32.60 13.91 4.18
N TYR A 78 31.61 13.57 3.33
CA TYR A 78 30.24 13.98 3.57
C TYR A 78 29.65 13.25 4.80
N ILE A 79 29.91 11.95 4.94
CA ILE A 79 29.48 11.16 6.09
C ILE A 79 30.18 11.65 7.38
N ASP A 80 31.48 12.01 7.35
CA ASP A 80 32.16 12.63 8.48
C ASP A 80 31.44 13.91 8.93
N LYS A 81 30.99 14.72 7.97
CA LYS A 81 30.27 15.96 8.28
C LYS A 81 28.89 15.65 8.88
N ALA A 82 28.19 14.63 8.37
CA ALA A 82 26.90 14.18 8.92
C ALA A 82 27.06 13.66 10.37
N ILE A 83 28.10 12.89 10.64
CA ILE A 83 28.44 12.41 11.98
C ILE A 83 28.73 13.58 12.92
N PHE A 84 29.53 14.56 12.46
CA PHE A 84 29.82 15.77 13.22
C PHE A 84 28.57 16.58 13.55
N ASN A 85 27.64 16.71 12.58
CA ASN A 85 26.36 17.40 12.76
C ASN A 85 25.36 16.59 13.63
N GLY A 86 25.54 15.27 13.75
CA GLY A 86 24.67 14.36 14.48
C GLY A 86 23.31 14.10 13.81
N GLU A 87 23.09 14.60 12.60
CA GLU A 87 21.82 14.50 11.86
C GLU A 87 22.06 14.33 10.35
N ILE A 88 21.31 13.42 9.73
CA ILE A 88 21.30 13.21 8.28
C ILE A 88 19.89 12.81 7.80
N ALA A 89 19.41 13.39 6.71
CA ALA A 89 18.24 12.88 6.00
C ALA A 89 18.71 11.93 4.90
N ILE A 90 18.00 10.82 4.72
CA ILE A 90 18.25 9.79 3.70
C ILE A 90 16.95 9.48 3.00
N ASP A 91 17.02 9.34 1.68
CA ASP A 91 15.96 8.90 0.80
C ASP A 91 16.58 7.97 -0.27
N THR A 92 15.83 7.05 -0.86
CA THR A 92 16.36 6.10 -1.85
C THR A 92 15.57 6.13 -3.13
N GLU A 93 16.28 6.07 -4.25
CA GLU A 93 15.67 5.92 -5.56
C GLU A 93 15.90 4.50 -6.08
N THR A 94 14.84 3.90 -6.65
CA THR A 94 14.87 2.53 -7.17
C THR A 94 14.62 2.50 -8.69
N ASN A 95 14.76 1.34 -9.29
CA ASN A 95 14.55 1.11 -10.73
C ASN A 95 13.06 1.08 -11.14
N ASN A 96 12.26 2.07 -10.71
CA ASN A 96 10.80 2.14 -10.88
C ASN A 96 10.01 1.01 -10.20
N SER A 97 10.67 0.13 -9.44
CA SER A 97 10.00 -0.91 -8.66
C SER A 97 9.70 -0.39 -7.26
N LEU A 98 8.49 -0.68 -6.77
CA LEU A 98 8.08 -0.43 -5.40
C LEU A 98 8.16 -1.71 -4.53
N ASP A 99 8.70 -2.80 -5.07
CA ASP A 99 8.95 -4.04 -4.33
C ASP A 99 10.40 -4.03 -3.80
N PRO A 100 10.63 -3.88 -2.49
CA PRO A 100 11.98 -3.79 -1.92
C PRO A 100 12.83 -5.05 -2.12
N ILE A 101 12.18 -6.22 -2.31
CA ILE A 101 12.87 -7.51 -2.43
C ILE A 101 13.49 -7.68 -3.81
N SER A 102 12.80 -7.23 -4.84
CA SER A 102 13.23 -7.39 -6.24
C SER A 102 13.78 -6.11 -6.87
N CYS A 103 13.66 -4.96 -6.20
CA CYS A 103 14.17 -3.70 -6.74
C CYS A 103 15.69 -3.64 -6.76
N LYS A 104 16.21 -2.74 -7.62
CA LYS A 104 17.61 -2.30 -7.60
C LYS A 104 17.64 -0.86 -7.13
N ILE A 105 18.53 -0.56 -6.18
CA ILE A 105 18.77 0.81 -5.80
C ILE A 105 19.49 1.55 -6.94
N MET A 106 18.92 2.67 -7.39
CA MET A 106 19.58 3.56 -8.35
C MET A 106 20.57 4.48 -7.68
N GLY A 107 20.28 4.83 -6.46
CA GLY A 107 21.17 5.58 -5.59
C GLY A 107 20.44 6.16 -4.38
N PRO A 108 21.14 6.34 -3.24
CA PRO A 108 20.61 7.11 -2.13
C PRO A 108 20.78 8.61 -2.34
N CYS A 109 19.85 9.36 -1.76
CA CYS A 109 19.91 10.81 -1.60
C CYS A 109 20.18 11.14 -0.15
N ILE A 110 21.12 12.05 0.13
CA ILE A 110 21.46 12.42 1.50
C ILE A 110 21.56 13.93 1.67
N TYR A 111 21.18 14.38 2.87
CA TYR A 111 21.31 15.77 3.25
C TYR A 111 21.71 15.92 4.73
N THR A 112 22.71 16.74 5.01
CA THR A 112 23.07 17.18 6.37
C THR A 112 23.22 18.70 6.41
N PRO A 113 22.94 19.38 7.55
CA PRO A 113 23.04 20.83 7.66
C PRO A 113 24.39 21.40 7.26
N GLY A 114 24.35 22.50 6.50
CA GLY A 114 25.56 23.21 6.06
C GLY A 114 26.19 22.62 4.81
N GLU A 115 25.68 21.52 4.27
CA GLU A 115 26.11 20.91 3.01
C GLU A 115 25.05 21.04 1.93
N LYS A 116 25.43 20.84 0.66
CA LYS A 116 24.48 20.63 -0.43
C LYS A 116 23.82 19.26 -0.29
N SER A 117 22.56 19.14 -0.72
CA SER A 117 21.93 17.84 -0.82
C SER A 117 22.57 17.03 -1.96
N VAL A 118 22.70 15.73 -1.76
CA VAL A 118 23.53 14.88 -2.63
C VAL A 118 22.72 13.69 -3.15
N TYR A 119 22.92 13.39 -4.42
CA TYR A 119 22.58 12.09 -5.00
C TYR A 119 23.86 11.28 -5.22
N ILE A 120 23.81 9.98 -4.93
CA ILE A 120 24.94 9.07 -5.05
C ILE A 120 24.52 7.97 -6.03
N PRO A 121 24.93 8.04 -7.32
CA PRO A 121 24.52 7.04 -8.32
C PRO A 121 25.19 5.68 -8.05
N VAL A 122 24.43 4.59 -8.27
CA VAL A 122 24.87 3.21 -8.00
C VAL A 122 24.63 2.28 -9.20
N ASN A 123 23.44 2.24 -9.79
CA ASN A 123 23.08 1.28 -10.84
C ASN A 123 22.56 1.95 -12.12
N HIS A 124 23.07 3.12 -12.47
CA HIS A 124 22.76 3.74 -13.74
C HIS A 124 23.50 3.04 -14.90
N VAL A 125 22.87 3.04 -16.06
CA VAL A 125 23.36 2.40 -17.26
C VAL A 125 23.29 3.35 -18.46
N ASP A 126 24.10 3.10 -19.45
CA ASP A 126 24.02 3.79 -20.74
C ASP A 126 22.68 3.48 -21.43
N PRO A 127 21.98 4.50 -21.95
CA PRO A 127 20.63 4.33 -22.54
C PRO A 127 20.61 3.53 -23.84
N ILE A 128 21.77 3.27 -24.47
CA ILE A 128 21.88 2.55 -25.75
C ILE A 128 22.49 1.17 -25.54
N THR A 129 23.63 1.10 -24.83
CA THR A 129 24.36 -0.17 -24.63
C THR A 129 23.85 -0.96 -23.44
N HIS A 130 23.14 -0.31 -22.52
CA HIS A 130 22.72 -0.86 -21.22
C HIS A 130 23.89 -1.33 -20.33
N GLU A 131 25.11 -0.89 -20.64
CA GLU A 131 26.27 -1.13 -19.81
C GLU A 131 26.26 -0.21 -18.60
N LYS A 132 26.76 -0.70 -17.48
CA LYS A 132 26.87 0.07 -16.23
C LYS A 132 27.79 1.27 -16.44
N LEU A 133 27.39 2.46 -15.96
CA LEU A 133 28.24 3.66 -16.04
C LEU A 133 29.44 3.53 -15.08
N ASP A 134 30.62 4.02 -15.51
CA ASP A 134 31.87 3.92 -14.72
C ASP A 134 31.89 4.84 -13.49
N ASN A 135 31.31 6.03 -13.61
CA ASN A 135 31.39 7.07 -12.55
C ASN A 135 30.22 6.94 -11.55
N GLN A 136 30.21 5.86 -10.78
CA GLN A 136 29.21 5.62 -9.72
C GLN A 136 29.77 4.70 -8.64
N LEU A 137 29.14 4.70 -7.47
CA LEU A 137 29.54 3.84 -6.37
C LEU A 137 28.89 2.46 -6.45
N THR A 138 29.28 1.57 -5.56
CA THR A 138 28.70 0.23 -5.40
C THR A 138 27.85 0.15 -4.13
N GLU A 139 26.93 -0.82 -4.07
CA GLU A 139 26.15 -1.10 -2.88
C GLU A 139 27.04 -1.40 -1.65
N SER A 140 28.18 -2.07 -1.87
CA SER A 140 29.15 -2.33 -0.79
C SER A 140 29.77 -1.05 -0.23
N GLN A 141 30.14 -0.10 -1.09
CA GLN A 141 30.68 1.18 -0.66
C GLN A 141 29.63 2.01 0.10
N ILE A 142 28.36 1.97 -0.35
CA ILE A 142 27.25 2.60 0.38
C ILE A 142 27.10 1.94 1.76
N LYS A 143 27.09 0.60 1.83
CA LYS A 143 27.02 -0.15 3.08
C LYS A 143 28.13 0.27 4.05
N ASP A 144 29.38 0.30 3.58
CA ASP A 144 30.53 0.60 4.42
C ASP A 144 30.43 2.01 5.01
N GLU A 145 30.10 3.01 4.20
CA GLU A 145 29.98 4.40 4.67
C GLU A 145 28.73 4.62 5.54
N PHE A 146 27.58 4.05 5.20
CA PHE A 146 26.35 4.23 5.97
C PHE A 146 26.38 3.46 7.30
N SER A 147 27.18 2.38 7.41
CA SER A 147 27.38 1.67 8.68
C SER A 147 28.02 2.56 9.77
N ARG A 148 28.71 3.64 9.38
CA ARG A 148 29.33 4.61 10.28
C ARG A 148 28.31 5.55 10.94
N LEU A 149 27.06 5.58 10.46
CA LEU A 149 26.00 6.46 10.95
C LEU A 149 25.31 5.96 12.25
N ASN A 150 25.86 4.95 12.92
CA ASN A 150 25.22 4.28 14.07
C ASN A 150 24.77 5.22 15.21
N ASN A 151 25.44 6.35 15.41
CA ASN A 151 25.11 7.35 16.43
C ASN A 151 24.57 8.66 15.83
N THR A 152 24.23 8.66 14.56
CA THR A 152 23.69 9.81 13.84
C THR A 152 22.18 9.66 13.73
N LYS A 153 21.42 10.72 13.97
CA LYS A 153 19.97 10.72 13.79
C LYS A 153 19.67 10.64 12.30
N ILE A 154 19.10 9.53 11.87
CA ILE A 154 18.68 9.28 10.50
C ILE A 154 17.23 9.71 10.36
N ILE A 155 16.97 10.63 9.45
CA ILE A 155 15.64 11.17 9.16
C ILE A 155 15.21 10.68 7.77
N MET A 156 13.98 10.17 7.65
CA MET A 156 13.41 9.69 6.40
C MET A 156 11.99 10.21 6.21
N HIS A 157 11.45 10.05 5.02
CA HIS A 157 10.04 10.26 4.72
C HIS A 157 9.46 8.99 4.10
N ASN A 158 8.50 8.33 4.76
CA ASN A 158 8.08 6.96 4.44
C ASN A 158 9.26 5.96 4.58
N GLY A 159 10.05 6.17 5.62
CA GLY A 159 11.32 5.50 5.83
C GLY A 159 11.24 3.99 6.00
N LYS A 160 10.05 3.43 6.15
CA LYS A 160 9.82 1.98 6.07
C LYS A 160 10.32 1.42 4.73
N PHE A 161 9.98 2.08 3.61
CA PHE A 161 10.41 1.68 2.28
C PHE A 161 11.93 1.79 2.11
N ASP A 162 12.51 2.95 2.47
CA ASP A 162 13.95 3.17 2.34
C ASP A 162 14.77 2.22 3.21
N TYR A 163 14.29 1.95 4.42
CA TYR A 163 14.88 0.93 5.30
C TYR A 163 14.90 -0.45 4.63
N GLN A 164 13.78 -0.87 4.03
CA GLN A 164 13.66 -2.13 3.34
C GLN A 164 14.57 -2.20 2.11
N VAL A 165 14.60 -1.14 1.29
CA VAL A 165 15.47 -1.05 0.11
C VAL A 165 16.94 -1.17 0.51
N ILE A 166 17.42 -0.41 1.49
CA ILE A 166 18.81 -0.45 1.93
C ILE A 166 19.16 -1.81 2.55
N LYS A 167 18.25 -2.41 3.30
CA LYS A 167 18.44 -3.75 3.86
C LYS A 167 18.54 -4.81 2.78
N CYS A 168 17.65 -4.81 1.79
CA CYS A 168 17.65 -5.81 0.71
C CYS A 168 18.79 -5.63 -0.28
N THR A 169 19.12 -4.40 -0.65
CA THR A 169 20.12 -4.12 -1.70
C THR A 169 21.54 -4.01 -1.17
N CYS A 170 21.73 -3.39 -0.01
CA CYS A 170 23.05 -3.18 0.61
C CYS A 170 23.34 -4.14 1.77
N GLY A 171 22.36 -4.89 2.27
CA GLY A 171 22.53 -5.76 3.44
C GLY A 171 22.85 -4.96 4.72
N LEU A 172 22.26 -3.77 4.90
CA LEU A 172 22.49 -2.89 6.03
C LEU A 172 21.17 -2.52 6.71
N GLU A 173 21.11 -2.70 8.02
CA GLU A 173 20.00 -2.22 8.85
C GLU A 173 20.31 -0.84 9.41
N LEU A 174 19.50 0.15 9.04
CA LEU A 174 19.61 1.51 9.58
C LEU A 174 18.71 1.72 10.79
N SER A 175 19.16 2.52 11.74
CA SER A 175 18.33 2.96 12.86
C SER A 175 17.65 4.29 12.52
N VAL A 176 16.42 4.23 12.00
CA VAL A 176 15.66 5.42 11.62
C VAL A 176 15.19 6.14 12.88
N TYR A 177 15.66 7.37 13.09
CA TYR A 177 15.30 8.20 14.25
C TYR A 177 13.97 8.91 14.06
N TRP A 178 13.65 9.34 12.83
CA TRP A 178 12.46 10.13 12.54
C TRP A 178 11.91 9.81 11.15
N ASP A 179 10.63 9.49 11.07
CA ASP A 179 9.89 9.42 9.82
C ASP A 179 8.92 10.59 9.73
N THR A 180 9.13 11.47 8.73
CA THR A 180 8.31 12.67 8.60
C THR A 180 6.89 12.40 8.08
N MET A 181 6.64 11.25 7.43
CA MET A 181 5.29 10.84 7.05
C MET A 181 4.50 10.38 8.29
N ILE A 182 5.11 9.59 9.15
CA ILE A 182 4.53 9.21 10.45
C ILE A 182 4.29 10.47 11.28
N GLY A 183 5.28 11.37 11.37
CA GLY A 183 5.16 12.64 12.09
C GLY A 183 3.99 13.50 11.61
N ALA A 184 3.75 13.57 10.29
CA ALA A 184 2.63 14.32 9.73
C ALA A 184 1.28 13.75 10.18
N ARG A 185 1.12 12.42 10.16
CA ARG A 185 -0.11 11.73 10.56
C ARG A 185 -0.40 11.82 12.05
N ILE A 186 0.63 11.81 12.88
CA ILE A 186 0.48 11.95 14.34
C ILE A 186 0.16 13.39 14.75
N LEU A 187 0.70 14.37 14.03
CA LEU A 187 0.40 15.80 14.29
C LEU A 187 -1.02 16.19 13.83
N ASP A 188 -1.54 15.56 12.80
CA ASP A 188 -2.89 15.80 12.28
C ASP A 188 -3.51 14.52 11.70
N GLU A 189 -4.40 13.90 12.45
CA GLU A 189 -5.13 12.70 12.06
C GLU A 189 -6.02 12.90 10.83
N ASN A 190 -6.43 14.11 10.56
CA ASN A 190 -7.25 14.50 9.42
C ASN A 190 -6.42 14.85 8.18
N GLU A 191 -5.09 14.80 8.25
CA GLU A 191 -4.21 15.11 7.12
C GLU A 191 -4.46 14.12 5.98
N LYS A 192 -5.06 14.61 4.90
CA LYS A 192 -5.45 13.79 3.75
C LYS A 192 -4.26 13.29 2.93
N SER A 193 -3.17 14.02 2.93
CA SER A 193 -1.97 13.71 2.17
C SER A 193 -0.73 13.90 3.02
N ALA A 194 -0.11 12.79 3.40
CA ALA A 194 1.16 12.80 4.11
C ALA A 194 2.38 12.76 3.18
N GLY A 195 2.20 12.83 1.85
CA GLY A 195 3.30 12.83 0.87
C GLY A 195 4.23 14.04 1.01
N LEU A 196 5.55 13.80 0.88
CA LEU A 196 6.62 14.77 1.15
C LEU A 196 6.40 16.13 0.49
N LYS A 197 6.22 16.15 -0.82
CA LYS A 197 6.10 17.40 -1.60
C LYS A 197 4.86 18.20 -1.22
N GLN A 198 3.77 17.51 -0.87
CA GLN A 198 2.55 18.15 -0.37
C GLN A 198 2.79 18.77 1.01
N GLN A 199 3.34 17.99 1.95
CA GLN A 199 3.66 18.45 3.30
C GLN A 199 4.65 19.61 3.28
N TYR A 200 5.70 19.50 2.48
CA TYR A 200 6.70 20.55 2.35
C TYR A 200 6.08 21.87 1.84
N ARG A 201 5.25 21.78 0.79
CA ARG A 201 4.56 22.95 0.25
C ARG A 201 3.63 23.61 1.26
N ASP A 202 2.85 22.81 1.97
CA ASP A 202 1.81 23.33 2.84
C ASP A 202 2.37 23.87 4.17
N LYS A 203 3.53 23.35 4.63
CA LYS A 203 4.10 23.67 5.94
C LYS A 203 5.39 24.53 5.87
N ILE A 204 6.13 24.47 4.75
CA ILE A 204 7.48 25.09 4.64
C ILE A 204 7.53 26.14 3.53
N ASP A 205 7.21 25.76 2.28
CA ASP A 205 7.39 26.62 1.11
C ASP A 205 6.28 26.41 0.07
N SER A 206 5.29 27.31 0.11
CA SER A 206 4.13 27.27 -0.80
C SER A 206 4.46 27.50 -2.29
N SER A 207 5.68 27.93 -2.59
CA SER A 207 6.15 28.14 -3.96
C SER A 207 6.51 26.84 -4.69
N VAL A 208 6.56 25.71 -4.01
CA VAL A 208 6.83 24.39 -4.62
C VAL A 208 5.60 23.93 -5.41
N GLU A 209 5.74 23.79 -6.72
CA GLU A 209 4.66 23.32 -7.58
C GLU A 209 4.46 21.79 -7.48
N LYS A 210 3.26 21.38 -7.05
CA LYS A 210 2.91 19.98 -6.78
C LYS A 210 2.90 19.06 -8.00
N TYR A 211 2.51 19.56 -9.17
CA TYR A 211 2.10 18.70 -10.30
C TYR A 211 3.18 18.48 -11.37
N SER A 212 4.23 19.27 -11.34
CA SER A 212 5.26 19.21 -12.38
C SER A 212 6.37 18.21 -12.09
N ILE A 213 6.60 17.86 -10.82
CA ILE A 213 7.72 17.03 -10.40
C ILE A 213 7.38 15.53 -10.56
N ASP A 214 6.20 15.11 -10.11
CA ASP A 214 5.80 13.70 -10.11
C ASP A 214 5.66 13.06 -11.49
N HIS A 215 5.66 13.85 -12.56
CA HIS A 215 5.48 13.39 -13.94
C HIS A 215 6.71 13.57 -14.83
N LEU A 216 7.83 14.10 -14.27
CA LEU A 216 9.02 14.40 -15.06
C LEU A 216 9.65 13.15 -15.69
N PHE A 217 9.60 12.03 -14.96
CA PHE A 217 10.21 10.75 -15.35
C PHE A 217 9.17 9.66 -15.67
N GLU A 218 7.92 10.03 -15.89
CA GLU A 218 6.85 9.07 -16.18
C GLU A 218 7.15 8.34 -17.51
N ASN A 219 7.09 7.00 -17.48
CA ASN A 219 7.34 6.07 -18.61
C ASN A 219 8.80 6.01 -19.10
N ILE A 220 9.77 6.36 -18.28
CA ILE A 220 11.18 6.08 -18.54
C ILE A 220 11.75 5.24 -17.39
N GLU A 221 12.68 4.37 -17.71
CA GLU A 221 13.45 3.65 -16.69
C GLU A 221 14.44 4.62 -16.02
N TYR A 222 14.45 4.67 -14.70
CA TYR A 222 15.35 5.55 -13.96
C TYR A 222 16.83 5.21 -14.20
N ALA A 223 17.12 3.95 -14.47
CA ALA A 223 18.46 3.48 -14.74
C ALA A 223 19.14 4.18 -15.94
N VAL A 224 18.37 4.55 -16.99
CA VAL A 224 18.92 5.19 -18.20
C VAL A 224 18.95 6.72 -18.12
N VAL A 225 18.45 7.32 -17.04
CA VAL A 225 18.48 8.77 -16.85
C VAL A 225 19.89 9.20 -16.42
N ASP A 226 20.41 10.27 -17.02
CA ASP A 226 21.71 10.85 -16.64
C ASP A 226 21.74 11.17 -15.14
N PRO A 227 22.69 10.62 -14.35
CA PRO A 227 22.76 10.84 -12.92
C PRO A 227 22.79 12.31 -12.50
N SER A 228 23.40 13.19 -13.29
CA SER A 228 23.45 14.63 -12.99
C SER A 228 22.10 15.32 -13.09
N LEU A 229 21.28 14.87 -14.03
CA LEU A 229 19.92 15.32 -14.20
C LEU A 229 19.00 14.73 -13.15
N PHE A 230 19.20 13.45 -12.85
CA PHE A 230 18.44 12.74 -11.83
C PHE A 230 18.71 13.31 -10.43
N ALA A 231 19.93 13.78 -10.16
CA ALA A 231 20.29 14.44 -8.92
C ALA A 231 19.44 15.68 -8.60
N LEU A 232 19.06 16.47 -9.61
CA LEU A 232 18.19 17.63 -9.42
C LEU A 232 16.80 17.24 -8.89
N TYR A 233 16.33 16.07 -9.27
CA TYR A 233 15.06 15.52 -8.80
C TYR A 233 15.22 14.88 -7.42
N ALA A 234 16.07 13.89 -7.32
CA ALA A 234 16.21 13.00 -6.19
C ALA A 234 16.81 13.70 -4.95
N ALA A 235 17.90 14.45 -5.11
CA ALA A 235 18.55 15.09 -3.97
C ALA A 235 17.66 16.13 -3.26
N THR A 236 16.69 16.74 -3.95
CA THR A 236 15.78 17.69 -3.28
C THR A 236 14.91 17.03 -2.21
N ASP A 237 14.60 15.76 -2.35
CA ASP A 237 13.70 15.03 -1.44
C ASP A 237 14.36 14.86 -0.05
N ALA A 238 15.64 14.53 0.02
CA ALA A 238 16.39 14.47 1.28
C ALA A 238 16.45 15.84 2.01
N MET A 239 16.66 16.94 1.26
CA MET A 239 16.63 18.29 1.83
C MET A 239 15.22 18.67 2.32
N MET A 240 14.20 18.37 1.55
CA MET A 240 12.80 18.65 1.93
C MET A 240 12.42 17.85 3.18
N THR A 241 12.79 16.58 3.25
CA THR A 241 12.59 15.72 4.41
C THR A 241 13.23 16.30 5.67
N TYR A 242 14.48 16.76 5.58
CA TYR A 242 15.15 17.39 6.72
C TYR A 242 14.46 18.69 7.18
N LYS A 243 14.06 19.56 6.25
CA LYS A 243 13.38 20.82 6.61
C LYS A 243 12.01 20.55 7.23
N LEU A 244 11.29 19.54 6.72
CA LEU A 244 10.01 19.12 7.28
C LEU A 244 10.21 18.54 8.70
N TYR A 245 11.22 17.71 8.92
CA TYR A 245 11.59 17.23 10.26
C TYR A 245 11.82 18.39 11.23
N LYS A 246 12.62 19.41 10.85
CA LYS A 246 12.87 20.57 11.72
C LYS A 246 11.60 21.37 12.04
N TRP A 247 10.64 21.41 11.13
CA TRP A 247 9.35 22.00 11.38
C TRP A 247 8.53 21.13 12.34
N GLN A 248 8.46 19.83 12.10
CA GLN A 248 7.71 18.88 12.93
C GLN A 248 8.25 18.84 14.36
N MET A 249 9.55 18.84 14.57
CA MET A 249 10.14 18.92 15.91
C MET A 249 9.57 20.09 16.72
N LYS A 250 9.48 21.28 16.10
CA LYS A 250 8.90 22.46 16.75
C LYS A 250 7.42 22.25 17.08
N GLN A 251 6.67 21.55 16.22
CA GLN A 251 5.26 21.27 16.50
C GLN A 251 5.11 20.28 17.66
N PHE A 252 5.92 19.22 17.69
CA PHE A 252 5.89 18.25 18.80
C PHE A 252 6.33 18.86 20.15
N ASP A 253 7.13 19.93 20.12
CA ASP A 253 7.56 20.65 21.34
C ASP A 253 6.56 21.70 21.83
N LEU A 254 5.44 21.90 21.14
CA LEU A 254 4.39 22.81 21.62
C LEU A 254 3.68 22.24 22.86
N PRO A 255 3.32 23.13 23.82
CA PRO A 255 2.55 22.72 25.00
C PRO A 255 1.26 21.99 24.60
N GLY A 256 1.00 20.85 25.24
CA GLY A 256 -0.17 19.99 24.96
C GLY A 256 0.13 18.82 24.02
N ASN A 257 1.30 18.82 23.38
CA ASN A 257 1.69 17.75 22.45
C ASN A 257 2.59 16.68 23.09
N GLU A 258 2.79 16.68 24.40
CA GLU A 258 3.68 15.76 25.11
C GLU A 258 3.27 14.30 24.89
N ARG A 259 1.96 13.99 24.90
CA ARG A 259 1.44 12.65 24.69
C ARG A 259 1.67 12.15 23.27
N ILE A 260 1.40 12.98 22.26
CA ILE A 260 1.61 12.59 20.86
C ILE A 260 3.10 12.49 20.53
N LYS A 261 3.95 13.32 21.14
CA LYS A 261 5.41 13.19 21.06
C LYS A 261 5.88 11.88 21.67
N TRP A 262 5.35 11.51 22.84
CA TRP A 262 5.65 10.23 23.47
C TRP A 262 5.18 9.06 22.58
N LEU A 263 3.95 9.10 22.07
CA LEU A 263 3.39 8.11 21.14
C LEU A 263 4.28 7.94 19.91
N PHE A 264 4.68 9.05 19.28
CA PHE A 264 5.56 9.03 18.12
C PHE A 264 6.87 8.29 18.38
N HIS A 265 7.58 8.63 19.46
CA HIS A 265 8.89 8.05 19.73
C HIS A 265 8.84 6.64 20.30
N ASN A 266 7.86 6.32 21.14
CA ASN A 266 7.84 5.08 21.92
C ASN A 266 6.96 3.99 21.30
N VAL A 267 6.08 4.35 20.37
CA VAL A 267 5.20 3.38 19.70
C VAL A 267 5.41 3.42 18.20
N GLU A 268 5.13 4.55 17.54
CA GLU A 268 5.03 4.59 16.08
C GLU A 268 6.38 4.39 15.38
N MET A 269 7.45 4.99 15.87
CA MET A 269 8.77 4.79 15.29
C MET A 269 9.31 3.36 15.47
N PRO A 270 9.22 2.72 16.67
CA PRO A 270 9.54 1.30 16.79
C PRO A 270 8.67 0.38 15.93
N VAL A 271 7.37 0.65 15.84
CA VAL A 271 6.41 -0.14 15.05
C VAL A 271 6.73 -0.07 13.56
N MET A 272 7.24 1.04 13.04
CA MET A 272 7.66 1.16 11.65
C MET A 272 8.69 0.08 11.28
N LYS A 273 9.71 -0.14 12.14
CA LYS A 273 10.71 -1.19 11.92
C LYS A 273 10.08 -2.58 11.98
N VAL A 274 9.21 -2.84 12.95
CA VAL A 274 8.51 -4.13 13.06
C VAL A 274 7.67 -4.40 11.80
N ALA A 275 6.93 -3.41 11.32
CA ALA A 275 6.15 -3.53 10.09
C ALA A 275 7.05 -3.80 8.87
N ALA A 276 8.20 -3.13 8.76
CA ALA A 276 9.18 -3.37 7.71
C ALA A 276 9.68 -4.82 7.70
N GLU A 277 10.03 -5.34 8.87
CA GLU A 277 10.51 -6.72 9.01
C GLU A 277 9.40 -7.75 8.71
N MET A 278 8.17 -7.50 9.14
CA MET A 278 7.03 -8.35 8.81
C MET A 278 6.79 -8.41 7.30
N GLU A 279 6.86 -7.28 6.62
CA GLU A 279 6.73 -7.19 5.17
C GLU A 279 7.86 -7.94 4.45
N LEU A 280 9.10 -7.76 4.87
CA LEU A 280 10.26 -8.46 4.28
C LEU A 280 10.24 -9.97 4.58
N THR A 281 9.80 -10.37 5.77
CA THR A 281 9.68 -11.78 6.11
C THR A 281 8.62 -12.46 5.25
N GLY A 282 7.48 -11.81 5.02
CA GLY A 282 6.38 -12.37 4.26
C GLY A 282 5.82 -13.66 4.88
N VAL A 283 4.92 -14.32 4.15
CA VAL A 283 4.29 -15.57 4.56
C VAL A 283 4.36 -16.62 3.45
N GLU A 284 4.46 -17.88 3.81
CA GLU A 284 4.52 -18.98 2.84
C GLU A 284 3.12 -19.49 2.52
N ILE A 285 2.85 -19.72 1.23
CA ILE A 285 1.61 -20.30 0.72
C ILE A 285 1.90 -21.70 0.19
N ASP A 286 1.09 -22.70 0.59
CA ASP A 286 1.08 -24.02 -0.02
C ASP A 286 0.42 -23.95 -1.41
N SER A 287 1.24 -23.77 -2.44
CA SER A 287 0.79 -23.60 -3.83
C SER A 287 0.06 -24.83 -4.36
N ASP A 288 0.43 -26.02 -3.93
CA ASP A 288 -0.23 -27.26 -4.36
C ASP A 288 -1.60 -27.40 -3.72
N TYR A 289 -1.71 -27.08 -2.43
CA TYR A 289 -2.99 -27.03 -1.75
C TYR A 289 -3.89 -25.94 -2.36
N ALA A 290 -3.37 -24.75 -2.58
CA ALA A 290 -4.11 -23.64 -3.21
C ALA A 290 -4.66 -24.05 -4.58
N LYS A 291 -3.87 -24.70 -5.41
CA LYS A 291 -4.30 -25.20 -6.73
C LYS A 291 -5.41 -26.26 -6.63
N ARG A 292 -5.32 -27.19 -5.68
CA ARG A 292 -6.40 -28.17 -5.43
C ARG A 292 -7.66 -27.46 -4.94
N LEU A 293 -7.51 -26.48 -4.08
CA LEU A 293 -8.64 -25.68 -3.56
C LEU A 293 -9.31 -24.88 -4.66
N SER A 294 -8.53 -24.22 -5.52
CA SER A 294 -9.01 -23.49 -6.70
C SER A 294 -9.87 -24.39 -7.59
N ASN A 295 -9.35 -25.55 -7.97
CA ASN A 295 -10.11 -26.51 -8.79
C ASN A 295 -11.43 -26.93 -8.14
N LYS A 296 -11.41 -27.18 -6.82
CA LYS A 296 -12.63 -27.55 -6.07
C LYS A 296 -13.68 -26.43 -6.07
N TYR A 297 -13.24 -25.19 -5.85
CA TYR A 297 -14.15 -24.06 -5.78
C TYR A 297 -14.68 -23.65 -7.16
N HIS A 298 -13.88 -23.74 -8.22
CA HIS A 298 -14.34 -23.54 -9.59
C HIS A 298 -15.37 -24.59 -9.99
N GLN A 299 -15.14 -25.89 -9.67
CA GLN A 299 -16.16 -26.94 -9.89
C GLN A 299 -17.47 -26.65 -9.14
N LYS A 300 -17.38 -26.08 -7.92
CA LYS A 300 -18.57 -25.67 -7.18
C LYS A 300 -19.31 -24.55 -7.90
N VAL A 301 -18.62 -23.54 -8.44
CA VAL A 301 -19.26 -22.50 -9.27
C VAL A 301 -19.94 -23.10 -10.48
N ASP A 302 -19.28 -24.03 -11.20
CA ASP A 302 -19.85 -24.70 -12.37
C ASP A 302 -21.15 -25.46 -12.05
N LEU A 303 -21.22 -26.09 -10.87
CA LEU A 303 -22.44 -26.78 -10.41
C LEU A 303 -23.56 -25.78 -10.14
N VAL A 304 -23.29 -24.72 -9.38
CA VAL A 304 -24.27 -23.66 -9.10
C VAL A 304 -24.74 -22.98 -10.39
N ASP A 305 -23.84 -22.76 -11.36
CA ASP A 305 -24.19 -22.19 -12.66
C ASP A 305 -25.12 -23.09 -13.47
N LYS A 306 -24.93 -24.40 -13.40
CA LYS A 306 -25.88 -25.36 -14.02
C LYS A 306 -27.28 -25.26 -13.38
N GLU A 307 -27.35 -25.22 -12.05
CA GLU A 307 -28.61 -25.07 -11.32
C GLU A 307 -29.31 -23.75 -11.65
N ILE A 308 -28.55 -22.65 -11.69
CA ILE A 308 -29.04 -21.33 -12.13
C ILE A 308 -29.56 -21.40 -13.56
N ALA A 309 -28.85 -22.04 -14.48
CA ALA A 309 -29.29 -22.18 -15.88
C ALA A 309 -30.58 -23.01 -15.99
N ASP A 310 -30.73 -24.05 -15.19
CA ASP A 310 -31.95 -24.86 -15.12
C ASP A 310 -33.13 -24.05 -14.58
N GLN A 311 -32.92 -23.28 -13.52
CA GLN A 311 -33.92 -22.35 -12.98
C GLN A 311 -34.33 -21.30 -14.04
N LEU A 312 -33.36 -20.68 -14.71
CA LEU A 312 -33.63 -19.69 -15.76
C LEU A 312 -34.41 -20.31 -16.94
N ARG A 313 -34.11 -21.55 -17.31
CA ARG A 313 -34.90 -22.28 -18.34
C ARG A 313 -36.35 -22.51 -17.91
N SER A 314 -36.57 -22.90 -16.66
CA SER A 314 -37.91 -23.13 -16.12
C SER A 314 -38.78 -21.87 -16.09
N ILE A 315 -38.19 -20.71 -15.81
CA ILE A 315 -38.91 -19.43 -15.73
C ILE A 315 -38.96 -18.67 -17.06
N ARG A 316 -38.30 -19.16 -18.12
CA ARG A 316 -38.27 -18.51 -19.44
C ARG A 316 -39.68 -18.14 -19.98
N PRO A 317 -40.69 -19.01 -19.92
CA PRO A 317 -42.04 -18.64 -20.37
C PRO A 317 -42.64 -17.46 -19.59
N ILE A 318 -42.30 -17.32 -18.30
CA ILE A 318 -42.74 -16.20 -17.47
C ILE A 318 -42.06 -14.89 -17.95
N ILE A 319 -40.76 -14.94 -18.24
CA ILE A 319 -40.01 -13.81 -18.77
C ILE A 319 -40.55 -13.39 -20.14
N GLU A 320 -40.78 -14.34 -21.04
CA GLU A 320 -41.32 -14.07 -22.38
C GLU A 320 -42.70 -13.42 -22.31
N LYS A 321 -43.61 -13.94 -21.47
CA LYS A 321 -44.91 -13.34 -21.25
C LYS A 321 -44.82 -11.92 -20.68
N TRP A 322 -43.93 -11.71 -19.73
CA TRP A 322 -43.71 -10.39 -19.15
C TRP A 322 -43.14 -9.39 -20.18
N ARG A 323 -42.24 -9.82 -21.08
CA ARG A 323 -41.66 -8.95 -22.14
C ARG A 323 -42.74 -8.34 -23.06
N GLU A 324 -43.88 -8.98 -23.20
CA GLU A 324 -44.98 -8.50 -24.03
C GLU A 324 -45.87 -7.46 -23.33
N THR A 325 -45.69 -7.23 -22.02
CA THR A 325 -46.49 -6.24 -21.26
C THR A 325 -46.13 -4.80 -21.65
N PRO A 326 -47.10 -3.86 -21.56
CA PRO A 326 -46.84 -2.44 -21.81
C PRO A 326 -45.75 -1.86 -20.92
N GLU A 327 -45.70 -2.27 -19.65
CA GLU A 327 -44.72 -1.83 -18.64
C GLU A 327 -43.29 -2.26 -19.01
N ALA A 328 -43.13 -3.47 -19.53
CA ALA A 328 -41.84 -3.98 -20.00
C ALA A 328 -41.33 -3.25 -21.24
N LYS A 329 -42.23 -2.86 -22.14
CA LYS A 329 -41.93 -2.17 -23.40
C LYS A 329 -41.79 -0.64 -23.25
N PHE A 330 -42.22 -0.07 -22.13
CA PHE A 330 -42.17 1.36 -21.90
C PHE A 330 -40.72 1.90 -21.93
N LYS A 331 -40.50 2.93 -22.74
CA LYS A 331 -39.19 3.63 -22.84
C LYS A 331 -39.23 4.97 -22.10
N PRO A 332 -38.60 5.06 -20.93
CA PRO A 332 -38.61 6.31 -20.18
C PRO A 332 -37.70 7.36 -20.86
N THR A 333 -38.05 8.62 -20.71
CA THR A 333 -37.19 9.73 -21.10
C THR A 333 -36.06 9.94 -20.05
N SER A 334 -34.87 10.28 -20.49
CA SER A 334 -33.72 10.55 -19.59
C SER A 334 -34.04 11.67 -18.60
N LYS A 335 -33.62 11.50 -17.32
CA LYS A 335 -33.82 12.51 -16.25
C LYS A 335 -32.97 13.79 -16.46
N LYS A 336 -31.89 13.68 -17.23
CA LYS A 336 -31.00 14.81 -17.54
C LYS A 336 -30.77 14.86 -19.04
N PRO A 337 -30.64 16.06 -19.62
CA PRO A 337 -30.30 16.19 -21.04
C PRO A 337 -28.88 15.70 -21.31
N ASN A 338 -28.63 15.30 -22.55
CA ASN A 338 -27.27 14.96 -23.03
C ASN A 338 -26.40 16.23 -23.17
N LYS A 339 -25.15 16.08 -23.60
CA LYS A 339 -24.22 17.21 -23.81
C LYS A 339 -24.72 18.26 -24.83
N LYS A 340 -25.73 17.93 -25.64
CA LYS A 340 -26.38 18.84 -26.61
C LYS A 340 -27.66 19.47 -26.06
N GLY A 341 -28.02 19.24 -24.80
CA GLY A 341 -29.24 19.77 -24.18
C GLY A 341 -30.52 18.98 -24.50
N GLU A 342 -30.42 17.82 -25.12
CA GLU A 342 -31.56 17.02 -25.57
C GLU A 342 -31.89 15.91 -24.57
N TYR A 343 -33.17 15.64 -24.33
CA TYR A 343 -33.64 14.48 -23.59
C TYR A 343 -33.77 13.29 -24.54
N THR A 344 -33.19 12.16 -24.17
CA THR A 344 -33.19 10.93 -25.00
C THR A 344 -34.07 9.86 -24.38
N LEU A 345 -34.71 9.04 -25.24
CA LEU A 345 -35.38 7.84 -24.79
C LEU A 345 -34.36 6.82 -24.30
N GLN A 346 -34.60 6.27 -23.13
CA GLN A 346 -33.79 5.18 -22.56
C GLN A 346 -34.31 3.83 -23.04
N LYS A 347 -33.48 2.79 -22.93
CA LYS A 347 -33.92 1.40 -23.18
C LYS A 347 -35.10 1.04 -22.26
N SER A 348 -36.09 0.34 -22.81
CA SER A 348 -37.14 -0.26 -22.00
C SER A 348 -36.58 -1.34 -21.07
N LYS A 349 -37.32 -1.74 -20.04
CA LYS A 349 -36.90 -2.82 -19.14
C LYS A 349 -36.72 -4.15 -19.89
N SER A 350 -37.59 -4.42 -20.88
CA SER A 350 -37.47 -5.58 -21.75
C SER A 350 -36.16 -5.58 -22.56
N GLU A 351 -35.74 -4.40 -23.08
CA GLU A 351 -34.48 -4.25 -23.80
C GLU A 351 -33.22 -4.29 -22.88
N GLN A 352 -33.40 -4.01 -21.59
CA GLN A 352 -32.30 -4.09 -20.59
C GLN A 352 -32.07 -5.51 -20.10
N LEU A 353 -33.10 -6.36 -20.12
CA LEU A 353 -33.04 -7.76 -19.69
C LEU A 353 -32.54 -8.63 -20.85
N ALA A 354 -31.33 -9.16 -20.75
CA ALA A 354 -30.74 -10.08 -21.74
C ALA A 354 -31.50 -11.42 -21.81
N ASP A 355 -31.23 -12.26 -22.80
CA ASP A 355 -31.72 -13.62 -22.91
C ASP A 355 -30.54 -14.59 -23.09
N PRO A 356 -30.18 -15.39 -22.07
CA PRO A 356 -30.73 -15.40 -20.71
C PRO A 356 -30.31 -14.16 -19.88
N PRO A 357 -31.07 -13.82 -18.80
CA PRO A 357 -30.76 -12.73 -17.90
C PRO A 357 -29.34 -12.85 -17.27
N GLN A 358 -28.61 -11.75 -17.24
CA GLN A 358 -27.28 -11.68 -16.59
C GLN A 358 -27.47 -11.36 -15.10
N LEU A 359 -27.37 -12.38 -14.24
CA LEU A 359 -27.61 -12.24 -12.79
C LEU A 359 -26.49 -11.53 -12.03
N THR A 360 -25.32 -11.36 -12.66
CA THR A 360 -24.23 -10.51 -12.15
C THR A 360 -24.53 -9.02 -12.32
N SER A 361 -25.44 -8.66 -13.23
CA SER A 361 -25.88 -7.29 -13.42
C SER A 361 -26.97 -6.92 -12.40
N PRO A 362 -26.72 -5.98 -11.45
CA PRO A 362 -27.72 -5.55 -10.48
C PRO A 362 -29.02 -5.06 -11.12
N THR A 363 -28.91 -4.39 -12.28
CA THR A 363 -30.06 -3.88 -13.03
C THR A 363 -30.92 -5.01 -13.58
N GLN A 364 -30.31 -6.01 -14.21
CA GLN A 364 -31.07 -7.13 -14.78
C GLN A 364 -31.68 -8.02 -13.70
N LEU A 365 -30.93 -8.26 -12.61
CA LEU A 365 -31.45 -8.99 -11.47
C LEU A 365 -32.60 -8.24 -10.80
N ALA A 366 -32.52 -6.91 -10.66
CA ALA A 366 -33.62 -6.11 -10.13
C ALA A 366 -34.87 -6.16 -11.04
N ILE A 367 -34.72 -6.16 -12.38
CA ILE A 367 -35.81 -6.34 -13.31
C ILE A 367 -36.44 -7.73 -13.12
N LEU A 368 -35.62 -8.77 -13.03
CA LEU A 368 -36.11 -10.14 -12.86
C LEU A 368 -36.92 -10.30 -11.55
N LEU A 369 -36.39 -9.82 -10.44
CA LEU A 369 -37.00 -9.97 -9.12
C LEU A 369 -38.28 -9.11 -8.98
N TYR A 370 -38.18 -7.81 -9.28
CA TYR A 370 -39.24 -6.86 -8.92
C TYR A 370 -40.26 -6.61 -10.05
N ASP A 371 -39.88 -6.81 -11.31
CA ASP A 371 -40.79 -6.57 -12.42
C ASP A 371 -41.33 -7.89 -13.02
N VAL A 372 -40.51 -8.93 -13.15
CA VAL A 372 -40.96 -10.23 -13.69
C VAL A 372 -41.67 -11.06 -12.62
N PHE A 373 -41.02 -11.21 -11.43
CA PHE A 373 -41.60 -12.02 -10.33
C PHE A 373 -42.52 -11.21 -9.40
N ASN A 374 -42.57 -9.88 -9.58
CA ASN A 374 -43.35 -8.99 -8.71
C ASN A 374 -43.08 -9.18 -7.21
N THR A 375 -41.79 -9.39 -6.86
CA THR A 375 -41.36 -9.59 -5.48
C THR A 375 -41.65 -8.35 -4.63
N PRO A 376 -42.22 -8.49 -3.43
CA PRO A 376 -42.46 -7.36 -2.52
C PRO A 376 -41.18 -6.63 -2.15
N VAL A 377 -41.28 -5.33 -1.92
CA VAL A 377 -40.18 -4.52 -1.43
C VAL A 377 -39.87 -4.91 0.03
N VAL A 378 -38.70 -5.48 0.27
CA VAL A 378 -38.24 -5.92 1.63
C VAL A 378 -37.45 -4.86 2.39
N ASP A 379 -36.89 -3.87 1.69
CA ASP A 379 -36.23 -2.73 2.27
C ASP A 379 -36.64 -1.41 1.62
N LYS A 380 -37.25 -0.54 2.41
CA LYS A 380 -37.71 0.80 1.94
C LYS A 380 -36.58 1.75 1.56
N LYS A 381 -35.38 1.59 2.14
CA LYS A 381 -34.20 2.40 1.81
C LYS A 381 -33.58 2.00 0.47
N SER A 382 -33.72 0.73 0.09
CA SER A 382 -33.24 0.17 -1.17
C SER A 382 -34.33 -0.69 -1.83
N PRO A 383 -35.40 -0.06 -2.37
CA PRO A 383 -36.62 -0.77 -2.81
C PRO A 383 -36.37 -1.78 -3.93
N ARG A 384 -35.30 -1.67 -4.67
CA ARG A 384 -34.90 -2.55 -5.78
C ARG A 384 -33.47 -3.07 -5.57
N GLY A 385 -33.07 -3.22 -4.31
CA GLY A 385 -31.75 -3.74 -3.95
C GLY A 385 -31.56 -5.19 -4.37
N THR A 386 -30.32 -5.55 -4.67
CA THR A 386 -29.91 -6.92 -5.04
C THR A 386 -28.66 -7.33 -4.25
N GLY A 387 -28.39 -6.65 -3.14
CA GLY A 387 -27.34 -7.02 -2.17
C GLY A 387 -27.74 -8.27 -1.40
N GLU A 388 -26.75 -8.91 -0.79
CA GLU A 388 -26.94 -10.14 0.00
C GLU A 388 -27.97 -9.95 1.13
N ASP A 389 -27.87 -8.81 1.83
CA ASP A 389 -28.78 -8.39 2.91
C ASP A 389 -30.25 -8.28 2.49
N ILE A 390 -30.51 -8.11 1.21
CA ILE A 390 -31.83 -8.04 0.61
C ILE A 390 -32.25 -9.40 0.05
N LEU A 391 -31.36 -10.05 -0.72
CA LEU A 391 -31.64 -11.34 -1.33
C LEU A 391 -31.95 -12.41 -0.29
N THR A 392 -31.33 -12.41 0.88
CA THR A 392 -31.59 -13.31 2.01
C THR A 392 -33.04 -13.21 2.56
N LYS A 393 -33.73 -12.07 2.31
CA LYS A 393 -35.09 -11.83 2.79
C LYS A 393 -36.15 -12.19 1.73
N ILE A 394 -35.72 -12.56 0.52
CA ILE A 394 -36.59 -12.91 -0.60
C ILE A 394 -36.69 -14.44 -0.65
N ASP A 395 -37.87 -14.96 -0.40
CA ASP A 395 -38.18 -16.39 -0.50
C ASP A 395 -38.24 -16.81 -1.98
N ASN A 396 -37.07 -17.06 -2.57
CA ASN A 396 -36.96 -17.48 -3.97
C ASN A 396 -35.65 -18.31 -4.15
N PRO A 397 -35.76 -19.58 -4.62
CA PRO A 397 -34.61 -20.46 -4.79
C PRO A 397 -33.47 -19.86 -5.65
N LEU A 398 -33.81 -19.02 -6.63
CA LEU A 398 -32.83 -18.34 -7.45
C LEU A 398 -31.99 -17.35 -6.63
N CYS A 399 -32.56 -16.71 -5.60
CA CYS A 399 -31.83 -15.81 -4.72
C CYS A 399 -30.78 -16.56 -3.89
N GLU A 400 -31.09 -17.74 -3.38
CA GLU A 400 -30.18 -18.59 -2.64
C GLU A 400 -28.98 -19.00 -3.50
N LEU A 401 -29.21 -19.46 -4.73
CA LEU A 401 -28.18 -19.82 -5.69
C LEU A 401 -27.29 -18.62 -6.05
N ILE A 402 -27.85 -17.42 -6.20
CA ILE A 402 -27.10 -16.20 -6.48
C ILE A 402 -26.22 -15.83 -5.30
N ILE A 403 -26.72 -15.93 -4.07
CA ILE A 403 -25.94 -15.66 -2.85
C ILE A 403 -24.79 -16.64 -2.75
N GLU A 404 -25.04 -17.94 -2.92
CA GLU A 404 -24.03 -18.98 -2.88
C GLU A 404 -22.96 -18.73 -3.94
N LYS A 405 -23.35 -18.51 -5.20
CA LYS A 405 -22.41 -18.21 -6.28
C LYS A 405 -21.54 -17.01 -5.96
N ARG A 406 -22.13 -15.88 -5.57
CA ARG A 406 -21.39 -14.66 -5.23
C ARG A 406 -20.42 -14.88 -4.07
N GLY A 407 -20.83 -15.64 -3.06
CA GLY A 407 -19.96 -16.02 -1.94
C GLY A 407 -18.74 -16.80 -2.41
N VAL A 408 -18.96 -17.85 -3.21
CA VAL A 408 -17.86 -18.68 -3.74
C VAL A 408 -16.95 -17.89 -4.68
N GLU A 409 -17.52 -17.13 -5.63
CA GLU A 409 -16.73 -16.29 -6.55
C GLU A 409 -15.88 -15.23 -5.81
N LYS A 410 -16.44 -14.64 -4.74
CA LYS A 410 -15.68 -13.72 -3.88
C LYS A 410 -14.49 -14.41 -3.21
N LEU A 411 -14.65 -15.63 -2.71
CA LEU A 411 -13.55 -16.38 -2.10
C LEU A 411 -12.48 -16.73 -3.13
N ILE A 412 -12.88 -17.15 -4.33
CA ILE A 412 -11.96 -17.43 -5.44
C ILE A 412 -11.16 -16.16 -5.80
N GLY A 413 -11.87 -15.09 -6.17
CA GLY A 413 -11.25 -13.89 -6.71
C GLY A 413 -10.50 -13.04 -5.69
N THR A 414 -10.83 -13.17 -4.40
CA THR A 414 -10.17 -12.38 -3.36
C THR A 414 -8.99 -13.12 -2.71
N TYR A 415 -9.09 -14.45 -2.59
CA TYR A 415 -8.12 -15.22 -1.81
C TYR A 415 -7.53 -16.41 -2.59
N ILE A 416 -8.36 -17.33 -3.09
CA ILE A 416 -7.92 -18.65 -3.53
C ILE A 416 -7.00 -18.55 -4.75
N ASP A 417 -7.39 -17.77 -5.76
CA ASP A 417 -6.59 -17.56 -6.98
C ASP A 417 -5.64 -16.36 -6.84
N LYS A 418 -6.07 -15.33 -6.09
CA LYS A 418 -5.31 -14.10 -5.99
C LYS A 418 -4.05 -14.22 -5.12
N LEU A 419 -4.14 -14.88 -3.96
CA LEU A 419 -2.99 -14.95 -3.05
C LEU A 419 -1.81 -15.70 -3.66
N PRO A 420 -1.99 -16.88 -4.31
CA PRO A 420 -0.88 -17.54 -5.00
C PRO A 420 -0.27 -16.71 -6.13
N ALA A 421 -1.09 -15.90 -6.82
CA ALA A 421 -0.61 -15.02 -7.89
C ALA A 421 0.22 -13.82 -7.38
N CYS A 422 0.17 -13.52 -6.09
CA CYS A 422 0.97 -12.48 -5.43
C CYS A 422 2.28 -13.01 -4.82
N ILE A 423 2.59 -14.29 -4.97
CA ILE A 423 3.85 -14.86 -4.47
C ILE A 423 5.03 -14.24 -5.22
N ASN A 424 5.99 -13.71 -4.46
CA ASN A 424 7.21 -13.14 -5.01
C ASN A 424 8.11 -14.25 -5.58
N PRO A 425 8.51 -14.19 -6.86
CA PRO A 425 9.32 -15.22 -7.48
C PRO A 425 10.76 -15.29 -6.96
N VAL A 426 11.24 -14.27 -6.22
CA VAL A 426 12.61 -14.22 -5.69
C VAL A 426 12.77 -15.18 -4.51
N ASP A 427 11.81 -15.20 -3.60
CA ASP A 427 11.89 -15.98 -2.35
C ASP A 427 10.71 -16.95 -2.15
N ASN A 428 9.75 -16.98 -3.08
CA ASN A 428 8.55 -17.81 -3.05
C ASN A 428 7.63 -17.51 -1.85
N ARG A 429 7.66 -16.27 -1.34
CA ARG A 429 6.81 -15.82 -0.23
C ARG A 429 5.85 -14.75 -0.69
N LEU A 430 4.78 -14.57 0.06
CA LEU A 430 3.79 -13.54 -0.16
C LEU A 430 4.07 -12.38 0.79
N HIS A 431 4.29 -11.20 0.23
CA HIS A 431 4.59 -9.98 0.97
C HIS A 431 3.41 -9.02 0.86
N ALA A 432 2.78 -8.74 1.99
CA ALA A 432 1.72 -7.75 2.07
C ALA A 432 2.27 -6.45 2.66
N HIS A 433 1.68 -5.33 2.28
CA HIS A 433 2.00 -4.05 2.92
C HIS A 433 1.14 -3.84 4.17
N PHE A 434 1.77 -3.39 5.26
CA PHE A 434 1.13 -3.05 6.52
C PHE A 434 1.28 -1.56 6.81
N ASN A 435 0.17 -0.83 6.73
CA ASN A 435 0.14 0.61 6.97
C ASN A 435 -0.29 0.88 8.41
N GLN A 436 0.64 1.30 9.25
CA GLN A 436 0.40 1.56 10.68
C GLN A 436 -0.54 2.75 10.95
N LEU A 437 -0.58 3.73 10.05
CA LEU A 437 -1.42 4.92 10.15
C LEU A 437 -2.42 5.00 8.98
N GLY A 438 -2.87 3.85 8.49
CA GLY A 438 -3.82 3.74 7.39
C GLY A 438 -5.29 3.90 7.78
N THR A 439 -5.61 4.00 9.06
CA THR A 439 -6.98 4.15 9.59
C THR A 439 -7.05 5.24 10.65
N ASP A 440 -8.20 5.91 10.76
CA ASP A 440 -8.44 6.95 11.77
C ASP A 440 -8.48 6.39 13.21
N THR A 441 -8.59 5.07 13.36
CA THR A 441 -8.67 4.39 14.66
C THR A 441 -7.31 3.91 15.19
N GLY A 442 -6.20 4.14 14.47
CA GLY A 442 -4.87 3.65 14.80
C GLY A 442 -4.65 2.14 14.58
N ARG A 443 -5.61 1.45 13.95
CA ARG A 443 -5.40 0.06 13.53
C ARG A 443 -4.52 0.00 12.31
N PHE A 444 -3.75 -1.08 12.18
CA PHE A 444 -3.11 -1.39 10.91
C PHE A 444 -4.14 -1.58 9.79
N SER A 445 -3.81 -1.15 8.60
CA SER A 445 -4.45 -1.62 7.38
C SER A 445 -3.45 -2.42 6.54
N SER A 446 -3.93 -3.38 5.77
CA SER A 446 -3.10 -4.21 4.90
C SER A 446 -3.56 -4.10 3.46
N SER A 447 -2.60 -4.06 2.54
CA SER A 447 -2.84 -4.00 1.09
C SER A 447 -1.82 -4.87 0.34
N ASP A 448 -2.11 -5.17 -0.88
CA ASP A 448 -1.26 -5.77 -1.91
C ASP A 448 -0.49 -7.04 -1.52
N PRO A 449 -1.19 -8.09 -1.02
CA PRO A 449 -2.64 -8.24 -0.81
C PRO A 449 -3.09 -7.88 0.61
N ASN A 450 -4.39 -7.67 0.81
CA ASN A 450 -4.95 -7.47 2.15
C ASN A 450 -5.06 -8.81 2.89
N LEU A 451 -4.19 -9.04 3.88
CA LEU A 451 -4.17 -10.26 4.70
C LEU A 451 -5.04 -10.16 5.96
N GLN A 452 -5.47 -8.96 6.36
CA GLN A 452 -6.30 -8.77 7.54
C GLN A 452 -7.76 -9.17 7.34
N ASN A 453 -8.21 -9.30 6.08
CA ASN A 453 -9.60 -9.64 5.75
C ASN A 453 -9.79 -11.14 5.42
N ILE A 454 -8.83 -12.00 5.75
CA ILE A 454 -8.95 -13.45 5.54
C ILE A 454 -10.11 -13.96 6.41
N PRO A 455 -11.13 -14.65 5.80
CA PRO A 455 -12.32 -15.06 6.52
C PRO A 455 -11.99 -16.05 7.64
N SER A 456 -12.33 -15.72 8.88
CA SER A 456 -12.07 -16.60 10.04
C SER A 456 -12.85 -17.92 9.98
N LYS A 457 -14.05 -17.91 9.36
CA LYS A 457 -14.91 -19.09 9.21
C LYS A 457 -14.49 -20.04 8.09
N GLU A 458 -13.68 -19.57 7.13
CA GLU A 458 -13.26 -20.36 5.97
C GLU A 458 -11.92 -21.06 6.25
N LYS A 459 -11.97 -22.14 7.01
CA LYS A 459 -10.77 -22.94 7.36
C LYS A 459 -9.94 -23.33 6.14
N ALA A 460 -10.59 -23.68 5.03
CA ALA A 460 -9.91 -24.09 3.80
C ALA A 460 -8.96 -22.99 3.24
N ILE A 461 -9.34 -21.71 3.32
CA ILE A 461 -8.48 -20.61 2.87
C ILE A 461 -7.31 -20.43 3.85
N ARG A 462 -7.55 -20.53 5.16
CA ARG A 462 -6.48 -20.42 6.17
C ARG A 462 -5.45 -21.53 6.05
N MET A 463 -5.85 -22.73 5.65
CA MET A 463 -4.95 -23.87 5.41
C MET A 463 -4.05 -23.69 4.17
N MET A 464 -4.22 -22.64 3.38
CA MET A 464 -3.26 -22.27 2.32
C MET A 464 -1.94 -21.73 2.91
N PHE A 465 -1.99 -21.18 4.12
CA PHE A 465 -0.81 -20.63 4.80
C PHE A 465 -0.10 -21.76 5.54
N LYS A 466 1.21 -21.81 5.41
CA LYS A 466 2.04 -22.78 6.13
C LYS A 466 3.24 -22.10 6.78
N ALA A 467 3.73 -22.67 7.86
CA ALA A 467 5.00 -22.28 8.43
C ALA A 467 6.14 -22.77 7.53
N THR A 468 7.20 -21.96 7.43
CA THR A 468 8.43 -22.40 6.76
C THR A 468 8.97 -23.63 7.48
N SER A 469 9.40 -24.67 6.76
CA SER A 469 9.90 -25.91 7.34
C SER A 469 11.07 -25.67 8.30
N GLY A 470 10.88 -25.94 9.54
CA GLY A 470 11.79 -25.91 10.67
C GLY A 470 10.98 -26.39 11.88
N GLU A 471 11.61 -27.07 12.83
CA GLU A 471 10.96 -27.29 14.12
C GLU A 471 10.68 -25.92 14.74
N TYR A 472 9.48 -25.42 14.53
CA TYR A 472 8.94 -24.38 15.38
C TYR A 472 8.42 -25.09 16.64
N GLU A 473 9.16 -25.03 17.71
CA GLU A 473 8.45 -24.74 18.95
C GLU A 473 7.61 -23.50 18.62
N VAL A 474 6.30 -23.66 18.45
CA VAL A 474 5.38 -22.54 18.51
C VAL A 474 5.77 -21.84 19.81
N PRO A 475 6.35 -20.63 19.80
CA PRO A 475 6.51 -19.92 21.04
C PRO A 475 5.08 -19.82 21.53
N MET A 476 4.78 -20.50 22.62
CA MET A 476 3.47 -20.38 23.26
C MET A 476 3.27 -18.88 23.36
N ILE A 477 2.20 -18.37 22.74
CA ILE A 477 1.96 -16.94 22.69
C ILE A 477 1.80 -16.55 24.15
N GLU A 478 2.90 -16.08 24.73
CA GLU A 478 2.88 -15.48 26.05
C GLU A 478 2.32 -14.09 25.84
N ASP A 479 1.02 -13.96 26.02
CA ASP A 479 0.40 -12.65 26.02
C ASP A 479 0.83 -11.92 27.30
N THR A 480 1.40 -10.73 27.12
CA THR A 480 1.77 -9.87 28.24
C THR A 480 0.71 -8.79 28.40
N TYR A 481 -0.03 -8.83 29.49
CA TYR A 481 -1.02 -7.83 29.84
C TYR A 481 -0.45 -6.84 30.86
N ARG A 482 -0.73 -5.56 30.67
CA ARG A 482 -0.50 -4.54 31.69
C ARG A 482 -1.78 -4.40 32.53
N VAL A 483 -1.66 -4.66 33.82
CA VAL A 483 -2.77 -4.49 34.76
C VAL A 483 -2.43 -3.44 35.82
N ILE A 484 -3.43 -2.69 36.25
CA ILE A 484 -3.26 -1.75 37.36
C ILE A 484 -3.19 -2.56 38.68
N LYS A 485 -2.24 -2.24 39.55
CA LYS A 485 -2.00 -2.97 40.82
C LYS A 485 -3.27 -3.14 41.68
N TRP A 486 -4.21 -2.22 41.57
CA TRP A 486 -5.42 -2.19 42.40
C TRP A 486 -6.66 -2.77 41.70
N ASP A 487 -6.57 -3.10 40.40
CA ASP A 487 -7.70 -3.71 39.71
C ASP A 487 -8.03 -5.09 40.28
N GLN A 488 -9.32 -5.40 40.33
CA GLN A 488 -9.81 -6.71 40.68
C GLN A 488 -9.78 -7.60 39.43
N ILE A 489 -9.01 -8.66 39.50
CA ILE A 489 -8.81 -9.66 38.45
C ILE A 489 -9.47 -10.97 38.88
N GLN A 490 -10.34 -11.51 38.03
CA GLN A 490 -10.99 -12.76 38.29
C GLN A 490 -10.06 -13.94 37.95
N THR A 491 -9.80 -14.79 38.90
CA THR A 491 -9.03 -16.03 38.73
C THR A 491 -9.90 -17.25 39.02
N SER A 492 -9.43 -18.44 38.70
CA SER A 492 -10.12 -19.70 39.02
C SER A 492 -10.34 -19.92 40.54
N SER A 493 -9.56 -19.24 41.38
CA SER A 493 -9.66 -19.28 42.84
C SER A 493 -10.44 -18.10 43.44
N GLY A 494 -11.02 -17.23 42.62
CA GLY A 494 -11.77 -16.04 43.04
C GLY A 494 -11.12 -14.71 42.62
N TRP A 495 -11.69 -13.59 43.10
CA TRP A 495 -11.18 -12.26 42.77
C TRP A 495 -9.89 -11.95 43.53
N LYS A 496 -8.84 -11.52 42.80
CA LYS A 496 -7.56 -11.05 43.36
C LYS A 496 -7.26 -9.63 42.84
N ARG A 497 -6.60 -8.81 43.68
CA ARG A 497 -6.03 -7.55 43.16
C ARG A 497 -4.82 -7.86 42.29
N GLY A 498 -4.55 -7.01 41.28
CA GLY A 498 -3.40 -7.20 40.42
C GLY A 498 -2.09 -7.44 41.18
N MET A 499 -1.88 -6.70 42.29
CA MET A 499 -0.70 -6.86 43.16
C MET A 499 -0.60 -8.19 43.92
N ASP A 500 -1.69 -8.93 44.03
CA ASP A 500 -1.76 -10.22 44.72
C ASP A 500 -1.64 -11.41 43.75
N LEU A 501 -1.53 -11.15 42.43
CA LEU A 501 -1.34 -12.18 41.41
C LEU A 501 0.07 -12.77 41.47
N LYS A 502 0.16 -14.08 41.22
CA LYS A 502 1.42 -14.84 41.24
C LYS A 502 1.53 -15.76 40.02
N SER A 503 2.76 -16.11 39.66
CA SER A 503 3.01 -17.20 38.72
C SER A 503 2.33 -18.49 39.21
N GLY A 504 1.60 -19.15 38.34
CA GLY A 504 0.77 -20.32 38.63
C GLY A 504 -0.71 -20.02 38.87
N ASP A 505 -1.13 -18.76 39.04
CA ASP A 505 -2.55 -18.41 39.06
C ASP A 505 -3.18 -18.66 37.68
N ILE A 506 -4.44 -19.06 37.68
CA ILE A 506 -5.22 -19.29 36.45
C ILE A 506 -6.29 -18.20 36.39
N LEU A 507 -6.34 -17.47 35.28
CA LEU A 507 -7.39 -16.47 35.02
C LEU A 507 -8.75 -17.14 34.78
N SER A 508 -9.83 -16.41 34.90
CA SER A 508 -11.19 -16.94 34.63
C SER A 508 -11.38 -17.36 33.17
N SER A 509 -10.56 -16.83 32.26
CA SER A 509 -10.45 -17.21 30.85
C SER A 509 -9.72 -18.53 30.60
N GLY A 510 -9.10 -19.14 31.65
CA GLY A 510 -8.37 -20.40 31.54
C GLY A 510 -6.86 -20.29 31.37
N GLU A 511 -6.32 -19.10 31.13
CA GLU A 511 -4.89 -18.89 30.94
C GLU A 511 -4.13 -18.95 32.25
N LYS A 512 -2.94 -19.56 32.25
CA LYS A 512 -2.06 -19.66 33.41
C LYS A 512 -1.04 -18.50 33.39
N ILE A 513 -0.97 -17.77 34.52
CA ILE A 513 0.06 -16.74 34.72
C ILE A 513 1.43 -17.39 34.85
N VAL A 514 2.37 -17.10 33.96
CA VAL A 514 3.74 -17.63 33.99
C VAL A 514 4.71 -16.68 34.68
N SER A 515 4.50 -15.38 34.54
CA SER A 515 5.31 -14.39 35.24
C SER A 515 4.51 -13.16 35.65
N VAL A 516 4.97 -12.49 36.71
CA VAL A 516 4.47 -11.17 37.13
C VAL A 516 5.68 -10.30 37.41
N SER A 517 5.77 -9.17 36.73
CA SER A 517 6.83 -8.18 36.92
C SER A 517 6.24 -6.80 37.25
N SER A 518 6.94 -6.02 38.04
CA SER A 518 6.52 -4.67 38.39
C SER A 518 7.11 -3.68 37.39
N ASP A 519 6.23 -3.04 36.65
CA ASP A 519 6.54 -1.82 35.90
C ASP A 519 6.35 -0.60 36.80
N ASP A 520 6.73 0.58 36.29
CA ASP A 520 6.71 1.87 37.00
C ASP A 520 5.49 2.07 37.93
N GLY A 521 5.74 1.95 39.22
CA GLY A 521 4.89 2.36 40.34
C GLY A 521 3.43 1.90 40.39
N LEU A 522 2.68 2.05 39.31
CA LEU A 522 1.23 1.83 39.25
C LEU A 522 0.80 0.53 38.55
N TYR A 523 1.63 0.02 37.65
CA TYR A 523 1.31 -1.13 36.80
C TYR A 523 2.12 -2.36 37.11
N LEU A 524 1.56 -3.52 36.75
CA LEU A 524 2.22 -4.80 36.68
C LEU A 524 2.09 -5.37 35.28
N SER A 525 3.14 -5.95 34.76
CA SER A 525 3.10 -6.80 33.58
C SER A 525 2.89 -8.24 33.99
N ILE A 526 1.82 -8.86 33.54
CA ILE A 526 1.56 -10.28 33.71
C ILE A 526 1.70 -10.98 32.36
N THR A 527 2.50 -12.02 32.32
CA THR A 527 2.63 -12.91 31.17
C THR A 527 1.82 -14.15 31.40
N VAL A 528 0.94 -14.51 30.48
CA VAL A 528 0.06 -15.68 30.61
C VAL A 528 0.37 -16.69 29.52
N GLN A 529 0.12 -17.94 29.81
CA GLN A 529 0.22 -19.08 28.94
C GLN A 529 -1.16 -19.66 28.67
N HIS A 530 -1.57 -19.75 27.41
CA HIS A 530 -2.78 -20.46 27.05
C HIS A 530 -2.58 -21.96 27.25
N GLN A 531 -3.48 -22.63 28.00
CA GLN A 531 -3.50 -24.07 28.03
C GLN A 531 -4.08 -24.57 26.69
N GLU A 532 -3.36 -25.46 26.03
CA GLU A 532 -3.94 -26.25 24.92
C GLU A 532 -5.09 -27.08 25.52
N GLY A 533 -6.31 -26.60 25.35
CA GLY A 533 -7.54 -27.32 25.62
C GLY A 533 -8.04 -27.91 24.32
N ASP A 534 -8.36 -29.19 24.37
CA ASP A 534 -9.02 -29.95 23.32
C ASP A 534 -10.10 -29.12 22.63
N ASP A 535 -9.90 -28.89 21.34
CA ASP A 535 -10.81 -28.16 20.42
C ASP A 535 -11.99 -29.09 20.04
N GLU A 536 -12.79 -29.52 21.06
CA GLU A 536 -14.15 -30.03 20.87
C GLU A 536 -15.12 -29.18 21.65
N GLY A 537 -15.77 -28.26 20.96
CA GLY A 537 -17.04 -27.66 21.40
C GLY A 537 -16.92 -26.36 22.20
N CYS A 538 -16.84 -25.25 21.52
CA CYS A 538 -17.38 -23.98 22.01
C CYS A 538 -18.18 -23.27 20.93
N GLU A 539 -19.44 -23.70 20.77
CA GLU A 539 -20.51 -22.85 20.27
C GLU A 539 -20.90 -21.85 21.37
N ASN A 540 -20.88 -20.59 21.00
CA ASN A 540 -21.55 -19.47 21.69
C ASN A 540 -21.15 -19.15 23.14
N THR A 541 -20.41 -18.04 23.28
CA THR A 541 -20.88 -16.95 24.18
C THR A 541 -20.14 -15.64 23.86
N HIS A 542 -20.91 -14.59 23.75
CA HIS A 542 -20.48 -13.20 23.59
C HIS A 542 -19.65 -12.71 24.79
N CYS A 543 -18.54 -12.00 24.52
CA CYS A 543 -18.11 -10.80 25.23
C CYS A 543 -17.54 -9.80 24.22
#